data_13a646e8d828b99c4d17ffaa6e087281
#
_entry.id   13a646e8d828b99c4d17ffaa6e087281
#
_cell.length_a   1.000
_cell.length_b   1.000
_cell.length_c   1.000
_cell.angle_alpha   90.00
_cell.angle_beta   90.00
_cell.angle_gamma   90.00
#
_symmetry.space_group_name_H-M   'P 1'
#
loop_
_entity.id
_entity.type
_entity.pdbx_description
1 polymer ?
#
loop_
_entity_poly.entity_id
_entity_poly.type
_entity_poly.pdbx_seq_one_letter_code
_entity_poly.pdbx_strand_id
1 'polypeptide(L)'
;MKWIHAINDYKDYLKIERGLSDNSIISYENDLKKLESFLTNKSQFTGPLAVKPDQIKEFVYHISKEVKANSQSRIISGIRSFYDYLLFEKLINNNPLT
;
A
#
# COMPACT_ATOMS: atom_id res chain seq x y z
N MET A 1 7.69 -5.80 11.19
CA MET A 1 8.16 -4.61 10.44
C MET A 1 7.16 -3.48 10.61
N LYS A 2 7.64 -2.28 10.81
CA LYS A 2 6.77 -1.11 10.93
C LYS A 2 6.47 -0.52 9.56
N TRP A 3 5.28 0.09 9.44
CA TRP A 3 4.89 0.74 8.19
C TRP A 3 5.91 1.76 7.70
N ILE A 4 6.45 2.59 8.60
CA ILE A 4 7.41 3.62 8.19
C ILE A 4 8.66 3.00 7.56
N HIS A 5 9.13 1.89 8.08
CA HIS A 5 10.32 1.22 7.54
C HIS A 5 10.00 0.60 6.17
N ALA A 6 8.86 -0.07 6.06
CA ALA A 6 8.45 -0.69 4.79
C ALA A 6 8.23 0.37 3.71
N ILE A 7 7.60 1.48 4.07
CA ILE A 7 7.35 2.56 3.11
C ILE A 7 8.66 3.20 2.66
N ASN A 8 9.57 3.47 3.59
CA ASN A 8 10.86 4.07 3.24
C ASN A 8 11.69 3.16 2.35
N ASP A 9 11.73 1.87 2.65
CA ASP A 9 12.44 0.90 1.81
C ASP A 9 11.83 0.85 0.40
N TYR A 10 10.52 0.88 0.31
CA TYR A 10 9.84 0.89 -0.98
C TYR A 10 10.13 2.16 -1.77
N LYS A 11 10.16 3.32 -1.10
CA LYS A 11 10.50 4.59 -1.74
C LYS A 11 11.91 4.54 -2.33
N ASP A 12 12.86 4.00 -1.58
CA ASP A 12 14.24 3.83 -2.08
C ASP A 12 14.28 2.91 -3.30
N TYR A 13 13.54 1.82 -3.26
CA TYR A 13 13.41 0.92 -4.39
C TYR A 13 12.85 1.63 -5.62
N LEU A 14 11.78 2.41 -5.45
CA LEU A 14 11.18 3.14 -6.57
C LEU A 14 12.14 4.16 -7.18
N LYS A 15 12.93 4.81 -6.34
CA LYS A 15 13.87 5.82 -6.81
C LYS A 15 15.09 5.19 -7.48
N ILE A 16 15.70 4.22 -6.83
CA ILE A 16 17.00 3.65 -7.26
C ILE A 16 16.80 2.60 -8.33
N GLU A 17 15.88 1.65 -8.13
CA GLU A 17 15.70 0.53 -9.06
C GLU A 17 14.76 0.88 -10.21
N ARG A 18 13.71 1.66 -9.93
CA ARG A 18 12.69 1.98 -10.91
C ARG A 18 12.86 3.36 -11.53
N GLY A 19 13.70 4.21 -10.95
CA GLY A 19 13.98 5.53 -11.50
C GLY A 19 12.78 6.47 -11.57
N LEU A 20 11.81 6.29 -10.67
CA LEU A 20 10.60 7.13 -10.68
C LEU A 20 10.90 8.54 -10.19
N SER A 21 10.10 9.50 -10.67
CA SER A 21 10.18 10.88 -10.21
C SER A 21 9.73 11.03 -8.76
N ASP A 22 10.17 12.08 -8.10
CA ASP A 22 9.77 12.35 -6.71
C ASP A 22 8.26 12.50 -6.58
N ASN A 23 7.59 13.10 -7.56
CA ASN A 23 6.13 13.25 -7.53
C ASN A 23 5.42 11.90 -7.57
N SER A 24 5.92 10.97 -8.40
CA SER A 24 5.35 9.62 -8.47
C SER A 24 5.55 8.88 -7.15
N ILE A 25 6.75 9.01 -6.55
CA ILE A 25 7.07 8.36 -5.28
C ILE A 25 6.15 8.88 -4.17
N ILE A 26 5.92 10.19 -4.11
CA ILE A 26 5.01 10.79 -3.13
C ILE A 26 3.59 10.26 -3.31
N SER A 27 3.13 10.07 -4.54
CA SER A 27 1.80 9.50 -4.79
C SER A 27 1.67 8.09 -4.24
N TYR A 28 2.67 7.24 -4.47
CA TYR A 28 2.68 5.87 -3.92
C TYR A 28 2.71 5.89 -2.40
N GLU A 29 3.52 6.76 -1.82
CA GLU A 29 3.59 6.92 -0.37
C GLU A 29 2.23 7.31 0.22
N ASN A 30 1.55 8.25 -0.40
CA ASN A 30 0.23 8.71 0.06
C ASN A 30 -0.80 7.57 0.01
N ASP A 31 -0.75 6.72 -1.01
CA ASP A 31 -1.64 5.57 -1.11
C ASP A 31 -1.45 4.63 0.08
N LEU A 32 -0.19 4.35 0.42
CA LEU A 32 0.12 3.46 1.53
C LEU A 32 -0.27 4.07 2.88
N LYS A 33 -0.12 5.39 3.02
CA LYS A 33 -0.54 6.07 4.24
C LYS A 33 -2.06 6.04 4.42
N LYS A 34 -2.82 6.06 3.33
CA LYS A 34 -4.28 5.92 3.41
C LYS A 34 -4.65 4.54 3.97
N LEU A 35 -3.98 3.49 3.50
CA LEU A 35 -4.23 2.14 3.99
C LEU A 35 -3.83 2.02 5.46
N GLU A 36 -2.66 2.53 5.82
CA GLU A 36 -2.19 2.52 7.21
C GLU A 36 -3.18 3.22 8.14
N SER A 37 -3.64 4.40 7.77
CA SER A 37 -4.60 5.18 8.55
C SER A 37 -5.92 4.44 8.72
N PHE A 38 -6.41 3.80 7.66
CA PHE A 38 -7.64 3.02 7.73
C PHE A 38 -7.52 1.88 8.73
N LEU A 39 -6.42 1.13 8.67
CA LEU A 39 -6.20 0.01 9.57
C LEU A 39 -6.07 0.47 11.02
N THR A 40 -5.38 1.58 11.25
CA THR A 40 -5.20 2.15 12.58
C THR A 40 -6.54 2.60 13.17
N ASN A 41 -7.39 3.24 12.35
CA ASN A 41 -8.69 3.75 12.81
C ASN A 41 -9.69 2.63 13.14
N LYS A 42 -9.46 1.43 12.62
CA LYS A 42 -10.30 0.26 12.93
C LYS A 42 -9.89 -0.41 14.24
N SER A 43 -9.02 0.20 15.01
CA SER A 43 -8.48 -0.36 16.27
C SER A 43 -7.78 -1.70 16.07
N GLN A 44 -7.42 -2.01 14.84
CA GLN A 44 -6.68 -3.22 14.51
C GLN A 44 -5.31 -2.81 13.99
N PHE A 45 -4.38 -2.60 14.91
CA PHE A 45 -3.03 -2.28 14.49
C PHE A 45 -2.46 -3.48 13.73
N THR A 46 -2.39 -3.34 12.40
CA THR A 46 -1.86 -4.37 11.53
C THR A 46 -0.63 -3.83 10.82
N GLY A 47 0.50 -4.50 10.99
CA GLY A 47 1.72 -4.14 10.27
C GLY A 47 1.60 -4.45 8.78
N PRO A 48 2.54 -3.93 7.96
CA PRO A 48 2.44 -4.08 6.50
C PRO A 48 2.52 -5.53 6.03
N LEU A 49 3.21 -6.40 6.77
CA LEU A 49 3.37 -7.79 6.36
C LEU A 49 2.20 -8.69 6.80
N ALA A 50 1.31 -8.17 7.64
CA ALA A 50 0.22 -8.96 8.22
C ALA A 50 -1.17 -8.58 7.69
N VAL A 51 -1.23 -7.73 6.68
CA VAL A 51 -2.50 -7.30 6.09
C VAL A 51 -3.14 -8.47 5.35
N LYS A 52 -4.43 -8.71 5.63
CA LYS A 52 -5.18 -9.82 5.05
C LYS A 52 -6.09 -9.35 3.92
N PRO A 53 -6.46 -10.24 2.99
CA PRO A 53 -7.37 -9.89 1.90
C PRO A 53 -8.68 -9.26 2.36
N ASP A 54 -9.23 -9.71 3.49
CA ASP A 54 -10.48 -9.16 4.02
C ASP A 54 -10.31 -7.70 4.42
N GLN A 55 -9.16 -7.34 4.98
CA GLN A 55 -8.86 -5.95 5.34
C GLN A 55 -8.75 -5.07 4.11
N ILE A 56 -8.18 -5.61 3.04
CA ILE A 56 -8.10 -4.89 1.76
C ILE A 56 -9.50 -4.67 1.20
N LYS A 57 -10.39 -5.67 1.27
CA LYS A 57 -11.77 -5.52 0.79
C LYS A 57 -12.50 -4.43 1.55
N GLU A 58 -12.35 -4.38 2.87
CA GLU A 58 -12.96 -3.33 3.69
C GLU A 58 -12.40 -1.96 3.32
N PHE A 59 -11.10 -1.88 3.10
CA PHE A 59 -10.47 -0.63 2.68
C PHE A 59 -10.99 -0.16 1.32
N VAL A 60 -11.09 -1.06 0.35
CA VAL A 60 -11.61 -0.74 -0.99
C VAL A 60 -13.03 -0.18 -0.88
N TYR A 61 -13.87 -0.82 -0.08
CA TYR A 61 -15.23 -0.35 0.14
C TYR A 61 -15.25 1.04 0.79
N HIS A 62 -14.38 1.25 1.77
CA HIS A 62 -14.26 2.53 2.46
C HIS A 62 -13.90 3.66 1.49
N ILE A 63 -12.86 3.48 0.68
CA ILE A 63 -12.41 4.53 -0.23
C ILE A 63 -13.38 4.75 -1.39
N SER A 64 -14.21 3.76 -1.74
CA SER A 64 -15.20 3.91 -2.80
C SER A 64 -16.21 5.01 -2.49
N LYS A 65 -16.40 5.32 -1.21
CA LYS A 65 -17.30 6.39 -0.77
C LYS A 65 -16.62 7.76 -0.74
N GLU A 66 -15.31 7.81 -0.77
CA GLU A 66 -14.55 9.06 -0.61
C GLU A 66 -13.98 9.58 -1.92
N VAL A 67 -13.69 8.70 -2.87
CA VAL A 67 -13.03 9.07 -4.12
C VAL A 67 -13.78 8.53 -5.32
N LYS A 68 -13.50 9.10 -6.49
CA LYS A 68 -14.08 8.65 -7.76
C LYS A 68 -13.46 7.31 -8.17
N ALA A 69 -14.16 6.60 -9.05
CA ALA A 69 -13.73 5.28 -9.51
C ALA A 69 -12.31 5.28 -10.09
N ASN A 70 -11.95 6.30 -10.86
CA ASN A 70 -10.61 6.40 -11.43
C ASN A 70 -9.55 6.54 -10.36
N SER A 71 -9.81 7.37 -9.35
CA SER A 71 -8.88 7.56 -8.23
C SER A 71 -8.76 6.29 -7.40
N GLN A 72 -9.88 5.60 -7.18
CA GLN A 72 -9.88 4.33 -6.45
C GLN A 72 -9.01 3.29 -7.15
N SER A 73 -9.17 3.14 -8.45
CA SER A 73 -8.37 2.19 -9.24
C SER A 73 -6.88 2.50 -9.15
N ARG A 74 -6.52 3.78 -9.21
CA ARG A 74 -5.13 4.20 -9.11
C ARG A 74 -4.55 3.89 -7.74
N ILE A 75 -5.31 4.17 -6.67
CA ILE A 75 -4.86 3.90 -5.30
C ILE A 75 -4.64 2.40 -5.10
N ILE A 76 -5.59 1.59 -5.55
CA ILE A 76 -5.49 0.13 -5.43
C ILE A 76 -4.29 -0.40 -6.21
N SER A 77 -4.05 0.12 -7.42
CA SER A 77 -2.88 -0.26 -8.21
C SER A 77 -1.58 0.08 -7.51
N GLY A 78 -1.51 1.25 -6.85
CA GLY A 78 -0.33 1.65 -6.08
C GLY A 78 -0.06 0.71 -4.91
N ILE A 79 -1.11 0.33 -4.19
CA ILE A 79 -0.99 -0.59 -3.06
C ILE A 79 -0.60 -1.98 -3.54
N ARG A 80 -1.19 -2.45 -4.65
CA ARG A 80 -0.83 -3.74 -5.24
C ARG A 80 0.66 -3.78 -5.61
N SER A 81 1.16 -2.70 -6.19
CA SER A 81 2.57 -2.58 -6.56
C SER A 81 3.48 -2.70 -5.34
N PHE A 82 3.09 -2.08 -4.22
CA PHE A 82 3.85 -2.21 -2.97
C PHE A 82 3.89 -3.66 -2.50
N TYR A 83 2.77 -4.38 -2.54
CA TYR A 83 2.74 -5.77 -2.10
C TYR A 83 3.44 -6.70 -3.08
N ASP A 84 3.46 -6.38 -4.37
CA ASP A 84 4.32 -7.09 -5.33
C ASP A 84 5.79 -6.91 -4.98
N TYR A 85 6.19 -5.71 -4.55
CA TYR A 85 7.56 -5.46 -4.09
C TYR A 85 7.90 -6.29 -2.85
N LEU A 86 6.98 -6.34 -1.86
CA LEU A 86 7.21 -7.17 -0.67
C LEU A 86 7.33 -8.65 -1.03
N LEU A 87 6.54 -9.10 -1.99
CA LEU A 87 6.60 -10.46 -2.47
C LEU A 87 7.94 -10.74 -3.16
N PHE A 88 8.39 -9.81 -3.99
CA PHE A 88 9.70 -9.91 -4.67
C PHE A 88 10.84 -9.98 -3.66
N GLU A 89 10.76 -9.21 -2.58
CA GLU A 89 11.77 -9.22 -1.51
C GLU A 89 11.60 -10.40 -0.55
N LYS A 90 10.64 -11.28 -0.81
CA LYS A 90 10.37 -12.49 -0.01
C LYS A 90 10.00 -12.19 1.44
N LEU A 91 9.43 -11.02 1.69
CA LEU A 91 8.95 -10.64 3.02
C LEU A 91 7.55 -11.18 3.29
N ILE A 92 6.80 -11.49 2.25
CA ILE A 92 5.47 -12.12 2.34
C ILE A 92 5.41 -13.27 1.34
N ASN A 93 4.42 -14.15 1.53
CA ASN A 93 4.23 -15.31 0.65
C ASN A 93 3.11 -15.11 -0.36
N ASN A 94 2.18 -14.20 -0.08
CA ASN A 94 1.04 -13.94 -0.95
C ASN A 94 0.73 -12.45 -0.94
N ASN A 95 0.33 -11.92 -2.09
CA ASN A 95 -0.12 -10.54 -2.20
C ASN A 95 -1.60 -10.49 -1.78
N PRO A 96 -1.97 -9.70 -0.76
CA PRO A 96 -3.36 -9.66 -0.28
C PRO A 96 -4.35 -9.06 -1.27
N LEU A 97 -3.87 -8.47 -2.38
CA LEU A 97 -4.71 -7.89 -3.41
C LEU A 97 -4.95 -8.83 -4.60
N THR A 98 -4.37 -10.01 -4.58
CA THR A 98 -4.59 -11.00 -5.64
C THR A 98 -5.64 -12.03 -5.27
#